data_afcff9a930245a8cdf45d5c9d971d339
#
_entry.id   afcff9a930245a8cdf45d5c9d971d339
#
_cell.length_a   1.000
_cell.length_b   1.000
_cell.length_c   1.000
_cell.angle_alpha   90.00
_cell.angle_beta   90.00
_cell.angle_gamma   90.00
#
_symmetry.space_group_name_H-M   'P 1'
#
loop_
_entity.id
_entity.type
_entity.pdbx_description
1 polymer ?
#
loop_
_entity_poly.entity_id
_entity_poly.type
_entity_poly.pdbx_seq_one_letter_code
_entity_poly.pdbx_strand_id
1 'polypeptide(L)'
;MTNNLRPGERLDDLQLGGLEFIQNPSKFCFGVDAVFLSDFAKVKPGETVLDMGTGNGIIPVLLAGKTKGKHFTGLEIQAETAEMARRSVAHNHLEDRISIVTGDIKEAAERFKPAFFDVITTNPPYMLADHGLRNPDDSKAIARHEVLCTLDDILRESMRLLQDKGRFYMIHRPFRLTEILTKMHEYKIEPKRIQFIHPYIDKEPTMVLVEGMRGAKPRVTIEPPIIMYAKDGTLLQKNGNNSEKQR
;
A
#
# COMPACT_ATOMS: atom_id res chain seq x y z
N MET A 1 28.91 -2.08 12.10
CA MET A 1 27.71 -1.68 11.35
C MET A 1 27.33 -0.28 11.87
N THR A 2 27.56 0.76 11.08
CA THR A 2 27.25 2.13 11.48
C THR A 2 25.72 2.27 11.49
N ASN A 3 25.21 2.53 12.69
CA ASN A 3 23.79 2.74 12.93
C ASN A 3 23.36 4.01 12.17
N ASN A 4 22.76 3.87 10.99
CA ASN A 4 22.39 4.96 10.08
C ASN A 4 21.07 5.66 10.51
N LEU A 5 20.75 5.57 11.82
CA LEU A 5 19.57 6.17 12.44
C LEU A 5 19.82 7.64 12.78
N ARG A 6 18.85 8.48 12.51
CA ARG A 6 18.80 9.89 12.93
C ARG A 6 18.12 10.04 14.29
N PRO A 7 18.30 11.18 14.99
CA PRO A 7 17.59 11.42 16.23
C PRO A 7 16.08 11.22 16.10
N GLY A 8 15.50 10.47 17.03
CA GLY A 8 14.07 10.11 17.05
C GLY A 8 13.67 8.95 16.15
N GLU A 9 14.60 8.37 15.38
CA GLU A 9 14.34 7.15 14.58
C GLU A 9 14.63 5.89 15.40
N ARG A 10 13.91 4.83 15.05
CA ARG A 10 14.12 3.47 15.58
C ARG A 10 14.14 2.45 14.44
N LEU A 11 14.69 1.31 14.72
CA LEU A 11 14.70 0.16 13.82
C LEU A 11 13.69 -0.88 14.33
N ASP A 12 12.74 -1.25 13.49
CA ASP A 12 11.72 -2.24 13.81
C ASP A 12 11.96 -3.52 12.99
N ASP A 13 11.96 -4.68 13.67
CA ASP A 13 12.01 -5.99 13.01
C ASP A 13 10.67 -6.28 12.33
N LEU A 14 10.68 -6.52 11.02
CA LEU A 14 9.49 -6.87 10.24
C LEU A 14 9.05 -8.34 10.43
N GLN A 15 9.81 -9.15 11.18
CA GLN A 15 9.60 -10.59 11.35
C GLN A 15 9.49 -11.33 10.00
N LEU A 16 10.21 -10.84 9.01
CA LEU A 16 10.19 -11.32 7.64
C LEU A 16 11.65 -11.50 7.13
N GLY A 17 12.20 -12.70 7.25
CA GLY A 17 13.50 -13.02 6.70
C GLY A 17 14.67 -12.16 7.21
N GLY A 18 14.56 -11.59 8.43
CA GLY A 18 15.56 -10.71 9.02
C GLY A 18 15.54 -9.28 8.49
N LEU A 19 14.48 -8.87 7.78
CA LEU A 19 14.31 -7.49 7.33
C LEU A 19 13.97 -6.58 8.51
N GLU A 20 14.67 -5.46 8.59
CA GLU A 20 14.47 -4.41 9.58
C GLU A 20 14.07 -3.10 8.90
N PHE A 21 13.37 -2.23 9.61
CA PHE A 21 12.75 -1.05 9.00
C PHE A 21 12.91 0.21 9.85
N ILE A 22 13.42 1.29 9.24
CA ILE A 22 13.62 2.57 9.92
C ILE A 22 12.28 3.31 10.01
N GLN A 23 11.90 3.68 11.23
CA GLN A 23 10.71 4.47 11.49
C GLN A 23 11.01 5.66 12.42
N ASN A 24 10.20 6.71 12.28
CA ASN A 24 10.22 7.86 13.19
C ASN A 24 8.83 8.05 13.81
N PRO A 25 8.64 7.68 15.10
CA PRO A 25 7.36 7.81 15.79
C PRO A 25 6.79 9.22 15.84
N SER A 26 7.63 10.25 15.73
CA SER A 26 7.18 11.65 15.71
C SER A 26 6.67 12.13 14.33
N LYS A 27 6.89 11.33 13.28
CA LYS A 27 6.46 11.66 11.89
C LYS A 27 5.37 10.72 11.44
N PHE A 28 5.74 9.59 10.87
CA PHE A 28 4.82 8.57 10.36
C PHE A 28 5.40 7.18 10.64
N CYS A 29 4.59 6.35 11.28
CA CYS A 29 4.84 4.91 11.35
C CYS A 29 3.84 4.17 10.47
N PHE A 30 4.30 3.13 9.77
CA PHE A 30 3.37 2.30 9.01
C PHE A 30 2.41 1.57 9.94
N GLY A 31 1.18 1.40 9.48
CA GLY A 31 0.15 0.64 10.16
C GLY A 31 0.04 -0.80 9.63
N VAL A 32 -0.80 -1.57 10.27
CA VAL A 32 -1.15 -2.94 9.85
C VAL A 32 -1.78 -3.00 8.45
N ASP A 33 -2.34 -1.90 7.98
CA ASP A 33 -2.88 -1.70 6.63
C ASP A 33 -1.85 -1.99 5.52
N ALA A 34 -0.61 -1.54 5.67
CA ALA A 34 0.46 -1.84 4.73
C ALA A 34 0.78 -3.35 4.68
N VAL A 35 0.71 -4.04 5.82
CA VAL A 35 0.90 -5.49 5.89
C VAL A 35 -0.24 -6.20 5.15
N PHE A 36 -1.51 -5.85 5.43
CA PHE A 36 -2.66 -6.43 4.73
C PHE A 36 -2.61 -6.19 3.23
N LEU A 37 -2.25 -4.98 2.79
CA LEU A 37 -2.13 -4.69 1.36
C LEU A 37 -1.03 -5.54 0.71
N SER A 38 0.12 -5.69 1.36
CA SER A 38 1.23 -6.51 0.85
C SER A 38 0.90 -8.01 0.82
N ASP A 39 0.04 -8.50 1.71
CA ASP A 39 -0.45 -9.89 1.71
C ASP A 39 -1.52 -10.12 0.63
N PHE A 40 -2.36 -9.13 0.40
CA PHE A 40 -3.41 -9.18 -0.61
C PHE A 40 -2.88 -9.04 -2.04
N ALA A 41 -1.84 -8.24 -2.24
CA ALA A 41 -1.25 -7.99 -3.56
C ALA A 41 -0.50 -9.23 -4.08
N LYS A 42 -0.88 -9.69 -5.28
CA LYS A 42 -0.25 -10.82 -5.94
C LYS A 42 0.83 -10.31 -6.89
N VAL A 43 2.09 -10.61 -6.60
CA VAL A 43 3.23 -10.31 -7.47
C VAL A 43 3.86 -11.61 -7.94
N LYS A 44 3.89 -11.84 -9.25
CA LYS A 44 4.49 -13.04 -9.86
C LYS A 44 6.00 -12.87 -10.03
N PRO A 45 6.76 -13.96 -10.14
CA PRO A 45 8.18 -13.88 -10.46
C PRO A 45 8.45 -13.07 -11.73
N GLY A 46 9.42 -12.16 -11.65
CA GLY A 46 9.83 -11.33 -12.78
C GLY A 46 9.01 -10.07 -13.01
N GLU A 47 7.91 -9.85 -12.30
CA GLU A 47 7.07 -8.65 -12.43
C GLU A 47 7.68 -7.41 -11.80
N THR A 48 7.32 -6.26 -12.35
CA THR A 48 7.68 -4.92 -11.87
C THR A 48 6.51 -4.29 -11.12
N VAL A 49 6.81 -3.65 -9.99
CA VAL A 49 5.81 -3.06 -9.08
C VAL A 49 6.08 -1.57 -8.90
N LEU A 50 5.03 -0.75 -8.90
CA LEU A 50 5.05 0.63 -8.45
C LEU A 50 4.14 0.78 -7.22
N ASP A 51 4.66 1.36 -6.15
CA ASP A 51 3.90 1.76 -4.98
C ASP A 51 3.73 3.28 -4.98
N MET A 52 2.49 3.75 -5.20
CA MET A 52 2.15 5.17 -5.28
C MET A 52 1.84 5.75 -3.91
N GLY A 53 2.58 6.78 -3.51
CA GLY A 53 2.51 7.34 -2.16
C GLY A 53 3.15 6.38 -1.15
N THR A 54 4.36 5.91 -1.45
CA THR A 54 5.02 4.82 -0.72
C THR A 54 5.37 5.16 0.73
N GLY A 55 5.31 6.44 1.10
CA GLY A 55 5.71 6.89 2.42
C GLY A 55 7.16 6.50 2.74
N ASN A 56 7.35 5.86 3.86
CA ASN A 56 8.66 5.36 4.28
C ASN A 56 9.14 4.09 3.54
N GLY A 57 8.39 3.62 2.51
CA GLY A 57 8.82 2.51 1.65
C GLY A 57 8.47 1.11 2.17
N ILE A 58 7.56 1.00 3.13
CA ILE A 58 7.23 -0.28 3.77
C ILE A 58 6.64 -1.31 2.81
N ILE A 59 5.73 -0.90 1.89
CA ILE A 59 5.08 -1.82 0.96
C ILE A 59 6.08 -2.44 -0.02
N PRO A 60 6.96 -1.67 -0.70
CA PRO A 60 8.06 -2.23 -1.50
C PRO A 60 8.94 -3.22 -0.73
N VAL A 61 9.33 -2.90 0.51
CA VAL A 61 10.18 -3.79 1.33
C VAL A 61 9.45 -5.09 1.68
N LEU A 62 8.18 -5.02 2.11
CA LEU A 62 7.38 -6.21 2.40
C LEU A 62 7.18 -7.08 1.15
N LEU A 63 6.85 -6.47 0.01
CA LEU A 63 6.65 -7.21 -1.25
C LEU A 63 7.96 -7.84 -1.75
N ALA A 64 9.10 -7.15 -1.61
CA ALA A 64 10.40 -7.72 -1.96
C ALA A 64 10.77 -8.91 -1.07
N GLY A 65 10.45 -8.86 0.24
CA GLY A 65 10.66 -9.98 1.15
C GLY A 65 9.72 -11.17 0.92
N LYS A 66 8.45 -10.90 0.53
CA LYS A 66 7.41 -11.92 0.36
C LYS A 66 7.37 -12.54 -1.03
N THR A 67 7.92 -11.88 -2.06
CA THR A 67 7.71 -12.28 -3.46
C THR A 67 8.99 -12.35 -4.27
N LYS A 68 8.91 -12.95 -5.45
CA LYS A 68 9.99 -13.00 -6.43
C LYS A 68 9.82 -11.97 -7.56
N GLY A 69 9.17 -10.83 -7.28
CA GLY A 69 9.09 -9.69 -8.20
C GLY A 69 10.50 -9.23 -8.60
N LYS A 70 10.63 -8.75 -9.83
CA LYS A 70 11.92 -8.32 -10.39
C LYS A 70 12.40 -7.02 -9.78
N HIS A 71 11.51 -6.02 -9.73
CA HIS A 71 11.86 -4.69 -9.23
C HIS A 71 10.63 -4.00 -8.63
N PHE A 72 10.86 -3.28 -7.53
CA PHE A 72 9.84 -2.53 -6.79
C PHE A 72 10.23 -1.06 -6.77
N THR A 73 9.35 -0.19 -7.21
CA THR A 73 9.56 1.25 -7.20
C THR A 73 8.59 1.88 -6.21
N GLY A 74 9.09 2.67 -5.27
CA GLY A 74 8.27 3.52 -4.41
C GLY A 74 8.31 4.96 -4.90
N LEU A 75 7.16 5.61 -5.09
CA LEU A 75 7.03 7.02 -5.44
C LEU A 75 6.50 7.80 -4.23
N GLU A 76 7.25 8.80 -3.76
CA GLU A 76 6.91 9.61 -2.58
C GLU A 76 7.19 11.09 -2.84
N ILE A 77 6.21 11.94 -2.53
CA ILE A 77 6.34 13.39 -2.75
C ILE A 77 7.21 14.07 -1.70
N GLN A 78 7.23 13.56 -0.46
CA GLN A 78 7.97 14.14 0.66
C GLN A 78 9.42 13.68 0.61
N ALA A 79 10.35 14.59 0.28
CA ALA A 79 11.77 14.27 0.12
C ALA A 79 12.42 13.65 1.36
N GLU A 80 12.04 14.11 2.58
CA GLU A 80 12.57 13.56 3.83
C GLU A 80 12.08 12.13 4.10
N THR A 81 10.81 11.84 3.79
CA THR A 81 10.22 10.51 3.94
C THR A 81 10.82 9.54 2.92
N ALA A 82 10.97 9.99 1.67
CA ALA A 82 11.65 9.22 0.62
C ALA A 82 13.12 8.92 0.96
N GLU A 83 13.82 9.84 1.63
CA GLU A 83 15.19 9.64 2.07
C GLU A 83 15.26 8.58 3.18
N MET A 84 14.34 8.61 4.15
CA MET A 84 14.24 7.56 5.18
C MET A 84 13.95 6.19 4.56
N ALA A 85 13.07 6.15 3.54
CA ALA A 85 12.79 4.93 2.77
C ALA A 85 14.06 4.38 2.09
N ARG A 86 14.87 5.23 1.45
CA ARG A 86 16.15 4.80 0.82
C ARG A 86 17.12 4.22 1.85
N ARG A 87 17.18 4.79 3.06
CA ARG A 87 18.03 4.22 4.12
C ARG A 87 17.52 2.86 4.60
N SER A 88 16.20 2.65 4.69
CA SER A 88 15.62 1.33 5.00
C SER A 88 15.96 0.31 3.91
N VAL A 89 15.91 0.70 2.64
CA VAL A 89 16.31 -0.15 1.51
C VAL A 89 17.79 -0.52 1.60
N ALA A 90 18.67 0.45 1.80
CA ALA A 90 20.14 0.24 1.91
C ALA A 90 20.50 -0.60 3.15
N HIS A 91 19.81 -0.39 4.28
CA HIS A 91 20.02 -1.16 5.50
C HIS A 91 19.78 -2.67 5.28
N ASN A 92 18.81 -2.99 4.43
CA ASN A 92 18.46 -4.37 4.09
C ASN A 92 19.18 -4.92 2.85
N HIS A 93 20.11 -4.18 2.25
CA HIS A 93 20.82 -4.56 1.02
C HIS A 93 19.86 -4.89 -0.14
N LEU A 94 18.81 -4.08 -0.30
CA LEU A 94 17.76 -4.28 -1.32
C LEU A 94 17.85 -3.28 -2.49
N GLU A 95 18.93 -2.51 -2.63
CA GLU A 95 19.09 -1.45 -3.63
C GLU A 95 19.00 -1.97 -5.08
N ASP A 96 19.41 -3.20 -5.32
CA ASP A 96 19.28 -3.86 -6.62
C ASP A 96 17.83 -4.21 -6.97
N ARG A 97 16.94 -4.31 -5.97
CA ARG A 97 15.54 -4.70 -6.13
C ARG A 97 14.53 -3.61 -5.86
N ILE A 98 14.91 -2.57 -5.11
CA ILE A 98 14.00 -1.49 -4.71
C ILE A 98 14.61 -0.14 -5.06
N SER A 99 13.83 0.69 -5.76
CA SER A 99 14.16 2.10 -6.01
C SER A 99 13.12 3.02 -5.37
N ILE A 100 13.57 4.07 -4.67
CA ILE A 100 12.69 5.09 -4.11
C ILE A 100 12.89 6.39 -4.87
N VAL A 101 11.82 6.84 -5.54
CA VAL A 101 11.77 8.05 -6.37
C VAL A 101 11.02 9.15 -5.62
N THR A 102 11.61 10.32 -5.54
CA THR A 102 10.91 11.50 -5.00
C THR A 102 10.14 12.17 -6.13
N GLY A 103 8.81 12.31 -5.98
CA GLY A 103 7.97 12.93 -7.01
C GLY A 103 6.49 12.91 -6.68
N ASP A 104 5.73 13.70 -7.43
CA ASP A 104 4.27 13.78 -7.31
C ASP A 104 3.61 12.66 -8.13
N ILE A 105 2.59 12.01 -7.56
CA ILE A 105 1.76 11.01 -8.25
C ILE A 105 1.11 11.60 -9.50
N LYS A 106 0.70 12.88 -9.48
CA LYS A 106 0.06 13.56 -10.61
C LYS A 106 0.95 13.67 -11.85
N GLU A 107 2.26 13.55 -11.67
CA GLU A 107 3.29 13.59 -12.71
C GLU A 107 3.92 12.21 -12.98
N ALA A 108 3.35 11.15 -12.43
CA ALA A 108 3.98 9.82 -12.47
C ALA A 108 4.19 9.32 -13.90
N ALA A 109 3.24 9.56 -14.82
CA ALA A 109 3.38 9.16 -16.22
C ALA A 109 4.38 10.02 -17.05
N GLU A 110 4.87 11.11 -16.48
CA GLU A 110 5.98 11.89 -17.05
C GLU A 110 7.34 11.35 -16.62
N ARG A 111 7.38 10.69 -15.44
CA ARG A 111 8.59 10.15 -14.83
C ARG A 111 8.85 8.70 -15.21
N PHE A 112 7.79 7.94 -15.45
CA PHE A 112 7.88 6.53 -15.77
C PHE A 112 7.36 6.23 -17.17
N LYS A 113 7.93 5.20 -17.79
CA LYS A 113 7.48 4.74 -19.10
C LYS A 113 6.03 4.29 -19.06
N PRO A 114 5.15 4.74 -19.97
CA PRO A 114 3.78 4.25 -20.07
C PRO A 114 3.69 2.73 -20.23
N ALA A 115 2.68 2.12 -19.67
CA ALA A 115 2.41 0.68 -19.74
C ALA A 115 3.63 -0.18 -19.35
N PHE A 116 4.32 0.20 -18.29
CA PHE A 116 5.56 -0.46 -17.86
C PHE A 116 5.35 -1.40 -16.66
N PHE A 117 4.48 -1.04 -15.71
CA PHE A 117 4.33 -1.80 -14.48
C PHE A 117 3.29 -2.92 -14.61
N ASP A 118 3.64 -4.09 -14.09
CA ASP A 118 2.73 -5.25 -13.97
C ASP A 118 1.74 -5.07 -12.83
N VAL A 119 2.20 -4.42 -11.77
CA VAL A 119 1.47 -4.21 -10.53
C VAL A 119 1.64 -2.76 -10.06
N ILE A 120 0.54 -2.16 -9.62
CA ILE A 120 0.54 -0.90 -8.87
C ILE A 120 -0.15 -1.14 -7.54
N THR A 121 0.48 -0.68 -6.45
CA THR A 121 -0.09 -0.65 -5.10
C THR A 121 -0.26 0.80 -4.64
N THR A 122 -1.22 1.05 -3.77
CA THR A 122 -1.38 2.33 -3.09
C THR A 122 -2.12 2.18 -1.77
N ASN A 123 -1.63 2.85 -0.75
CA ASN A 123 -2.27 3.02 0.56
C ASN A 123 -2.46 4.52 0.82
N PRO A 124 -3.43 5.16 0.15
CA PRO A 124 -3.61 6.60 0.22
C PRO A 124 -4.20 7.02 1.58
N PRO A 125 -4.07 8.30 1.98
CA PRO A 125 -4.74 8.80 3.17
C PRO A 125 -6.27 8.63 3.07
N TYR A 126 -6.92 8.16 4.16
CA TYR A 126 -8.27 7.61 4.15
C TYR A 126 -9.42 8.62 4.25
N MET A 127 -9.15 9.92 4.46
CA MET A 127 -10.19 10.84 4.89
C MET A 127 -10.57 11.86 3.83
N LEU A 128 -11.88 12.10 3.73
CA LEU A 128 -12.43 13.28 3.06
C LEU A 128 -12.29 14.50 4.01
N ALA A 129 -11.99 15.66 3.46
CA ALA A 129 -11.83 16.90 4.21
C ALA A 129 -13.07 17.30 5.06
N ASP A 130 -14.25 16.71 4.78
CA ASP A 130 -15.54 17.13 5.35
C ASP A 130 -16.11 16.24 6.47
N HIS A 131 -15.48 15.14 6.85
CA HIS A 131 -16.03 14.26 7.88
C HIS A 131 -15.26 14.33 9.20
N GLY A 132 -15.69 15.27 10.05
CA GLY A 132 -15.67 15.31 11.52
C GLY A 132 -14.52 14.61 12.24
N LEU A 133 -13.29 15.11 12.12
CA LEU A 133 -12.18 14.67 12.95
C LEU A 133 -12.29 15.25 14.36
N ARG A 134 -12.08 14.38 15.37
CA ARG A 134 -12.06 14.78 16.78
C ARG A 134 -10.81 15.59 17.15
N ASN A 135 -9.80 15.62 16.26
CA ASN A 135 -8.53 16.34 16.52
C ASN A 135 -8.21 17.30 15.36
N PRO A 136 -8.13 18.65 15.60
CA PRO A 136 -7.87 19.64 14.56
C PRO A 136 -6.50 19.51 13.86
N ASP A 137 -5.51 18.91 14.52
CA ASP A 137 -4.17 18.75 13.95
C ASP A 137 -4.11 17.56 12.98
N ASP A 138 -4.86 16.49 13.25
CA ASP A 138 -5.03 15.37 12.32
C ASP A 138 -5.80 15.80 11.07
N SER A 139 -6.83 16.65 11.23
CA SER A 139 -7.61 17.20 10.12
C SER A 139 -6.75 18.00 9.15
N LYS A 140 -5.81 18.82 9.65
CA LYS A 140 -4.94 19.66 8.82
C LYS A 140 -3.88 18.83 8.07
N ALA A 141 -3.37 17.78 8.68
CA ALA A 141 -2.42 16.88 8.04
C ALA A 141 -3.08 16.10 6.91
N ILE A 142 -4.27 15.56 7.14
CA ILE A 142 -5.05 14.77 6.19
C ILE A 142 -5.57 15.62 5.04
N ALA A 143 -6.15 16.81 5.34
CA ALA A 143 -6.59 17.75 4.33
C ALA A 143 -5.45 18.20 3.40
N ARG A 144 -4.22 18.36 3.91
CA ARG A 144 -3.05 18.65 3.07
C ARG A 144 -2.71 17.49 2.13
N HIS A 145 -2.89 16.24 2.54
CA HIS A 145 -2.60 15.08 1.70
C HIS A 145 -3.66 14.86 0.60
N GLU A 146 -4.97 15.07 0.89
CA GLU A 146 -6.02 15.03 -0.15
C GLU A 146 -5.97 16.22 -1.12
N VAL A 147 -5.53 17.38 -0.67
CA VAL A 147 -5.24 18.53 -1.55
C VAL A 147 -4.07 18.23 -2.49
N LEU A 148 -3.14 17.35 -2.07
CA LEU A 148 -1.99 16.98 -2.89
C LEU A 148 -2.31 15.92 -3.94
N CYS A 149 -3.20 14.94 -3.68
CA CYS A 149 -3.50 13.85 -4.60
C CYS A 149 -4.90 13.28 -4.37
N THR A 150 -5.74 13.27 -5.40
CA THR A 150 -7.10 12.72 -5.36
C THR A 150 -7.14 11.26 -5.83
N LEU A 151 -8.25 10.56 -5.59
CA LEU A 151 -8.48 9.22 -6.13
C LEU A 151 -8.44 9.23 -7.68
N ASP A 152 -8.96 10.29 -8.30
CA ASP A 152 -8.89 10.46 -9.77
C ASP A 152 -7.45 10.55 -10.26
N ASP A 153 -6.58 11.27 -9.56
CA ASP A 153 -5.16 11.36 -9.92
C ASP A 153 -4.48 9.99 -9.85
N ILE A 154 -4.70 9.25 -8.75
CA ILE A 154 -4.16 7.90 -8.57
C ILE A 154 -4.61 6.97 -9.69
N LEU A 155 -5.91 6.93 -9.98
CA LEU A 155 -6.45 6.01 -10.98
C LEU A 155 -6.07 6.40 -12.42
N ARG A 156 -6.02 7.70 -12.71
CA ARG A 156 -5.57 8.21 -14.01
C ARG A 156 -4.13 7.79 -14.29
N GLU A 157 -3.24 8.05 -13.35
CA GLU A 157 -1.82 7.71 -13.52
C GLU A 157 -1.60 6.19 -13.49
N SER A 158 -2.33 5.46 -12.65
CA SER A 158 -2.29 3.98 -12.65
C SER A 158 -2.70 3.39 -14.01
N MET A 159 -3.77 3.92 -14.62
CA MET A 159 -4.22 3.46 -15.94
C MET A 159 -3.15 3.69 -17.02
N ARG A 160 -2.43 4.81 -16.96
CA ARG A 160 -1.36 5.14 -17.93
C ARG A 160 -0.13 4.25 -17.76
N LEU A 161 0.21 3.91 -16.51
CA LEU A 161 1.45 3.23 -16.14
C LEU A 161 1.33 1.70 -16.10
N LEU A 162 0.16 1.13 -15.80
CA LEU A 162 -0.07 -0.30 -15.86
C LEU A 162 0.00 -0.79 -17.31
N GLN A 163 0.65 -1.92 -17.54
CA GLN A 163 0.55 -2.64 -18.81
C GLN A 163 -0.83 -3.28 -19.01
N ASP A 164 -1.11 -3.81 -20.20
CA ASP A 164 -2.37 -4.51 -20.43
C ASP A 164 -2.50 -5.71 -19.48
N LYS A 165 -3.69 -5.86 -18.86
CA LYS A 165 -3.95 -6.83 -17.79
C LYS A 165 -3.09 -6.65 -16.54
N GLY A 166 -2.37 -5.53 -16.41
CA GLY A 166 -1.70 -5.14 -15.17
C GLY A 166 -2.72 -4.95 -14.03
N ARG A 167 -2.27 -5.20 -12.82
CA ARG A 167 -3.13 -5.24 -11.62
C ARG A 167 -2.87 -4.03 -10.74
N PHE A 168 -3.96 -3.49 -10.23
CA PHE A 168 -4.00 -2.39 -9.27
C PHE A 168 -4.49 -2.92 -7.92
N TYR A 169 -3.83 -2.55 -6.84
CA TYR A 169 -4.20 -2.91 -5.48
C TYR A 169 -4.28 -1.67 -4.59
N MET A 170 -5.37 -1.57 -3.86
CA MET A 170 -5.62 -0.46 -2.93
C MET A 170 -6.17 -1.00 -1.61
N ILE A 171 -5.75 -0.39 -0.50
CA ILE A 171 -6.44 -0.51 0.79
C ILE A 171 -7.10 0.82 1.10
N HIS A 172 -8.34 0.80 1.61
CA HIS A 172 -9.08 2.02 1.95
C HIS A 172 -10.15 1.77 3.03
N ARG A 173 -10.86 2.83 3.40
CA ARG A 173 -12.03 2.73 4.30
C ARG A 173 -13.28 2.29 3.52
N PRO A 174 -14.13 1.38 4.10
CA PRO A 174 -15.30 0.83 3.42
C PRO A 174 -16.34 1.85 2.99
N PHE A 175 -16.47 2.97 3.70
CA PHE A 175 -17.46 4.00 3.36
C PHE A 175 -17.22 4.67 1.99
N ARG A 176 -16.00 4.60 1.45
CA ARG A 176 -15.68 5.08 0.08
C ARG A 176 -15.80 4.01 -1.00
N LEU A 177 -16.22 2.79 -0.66
CA LEU A 177 -16.18 1.67 -1.60
C LEU A 177 -16.95 1.93 -2.90
N THR A 178 -18.14 2.52 -2.81
CA THR A 178 -18.95 2.87 -4.01
C THR A 178 -18.19 3.81 -4.93
N GLU A 179 -17.61 4.89 -4.39
CA GLU A 179 -16.79 5.83 -5.15
C GLU A 179 -15.60 5.13 -5.80
N ILE A 180 -14.85 4.33 -5.03
CA ILE A 180 -13.67 3.61 -5.50
C ILE A 180 -14.03 2.71 -6.69
N LEU A 181 -15.07 1.87 -6.56
CA LEU A 181 -15.44 0.93 -7.61
C LEU A 181 -15.95 1.65 -8.87
N THR A 182 -16.73 2.71 -8.72
CA THR A 182 -17.23 3.52 -9.83
C THR A 182 -16.08 4.16 -10.60
N LYS A 183 -15.17 4.84 -9.88
CA LYS A 183 -14.02 5.48 -10.52
C LYS A 183 -13.05 4.49 -11.14
N MET A 184 -12.78 3.36 -10.49
CA MET A 184 -11.95 2.30 -11.08
C MET A 184 -12.52 1.83 -12.43
N HIS A 185 -13.84 1.63 -12.52
CA HIS A 185 -14.51 1.26 -13.78
C HIS A 185 -14.38 2.36 -14.84
N GLU A 186 -14.61 3.63 -14.47
CA GLU A 186 -14.46 4.79 -15.35
C GLU A 186 -13.04 4.88 -15.94
N TYR A 187 -12.01 4.66 -15.12
CA TYR A 187 -10.60 4.65 -15.53
C TYR A 187 -10.13 3.34 -16.18
N LYS A 188 -11.04 2.40 -16.53
CA LYS A 188 -10.71 1.12 -17.19
C LYS A 188 -9.77 0.22 -16.34
N ILE A 189 -9.80 0.39 -15.04
CA ILE A 189 -9.20 -0.52 -14.06
C ILE A 189 -10.34 -1.30 -13.41
N GLU A 190 -10.79 -2.35 -14.10
CA GLU A 190 -11.99 -3.09 -13.71
C GLU A 190 -11.82 -3.80 -12.37
N PRO A 191 -12.69 -3.57 -11.36
CA PRO A 191 -12.63 -4.29 -10.08
C PRO A 191 -12.73 -5.81 -10.27
N LYS A 192 -11.87 -6.56 -9.56
CA LYS A 192 -11.77 -8.03 -9.71
C LYS A 192 -11.94 -8.77 -8.42
N ARG A 193 -11.42 -8.22 -7.32
CA ARG A 193 -11.42 -8.89 -6.02
C ARG A 193 -11.56 -7.86 -4.91
N ILE A 194 -12.40 -8.17 -3.92
CA ILE A 194 -12.62 -7.33 -2.74
C ILE A 194 -12.50 -8.22 -1.51
N GLN A 195 -11.84 -7.71 -0.46
CA GLN A 195 -11.74 -8.38 0.83
C GLN A 195 -11.92 -7.35 1.95
N PHE A 196 -12.80 -7.63 2.89
CA PHE A 196 -13.03 -6.77 4.04
C PHE A 196 -12.17 -7.19 5.23
N ILE A 197 -11.75 -6.21 6.02
CA ILE A 197 -10.98 -6.43 7.25
C ILE A 197 -11.83 -5.95 8.42
N HIS A 198 -12.18 -6.89 9.31
CA HIS A 198 -12.98 -6.66 10.51
C HIS A 198 -12.10 -6.73 11.76
N PRO A 199 -12.27 -5.83 12.72
CA PRO A 199 -11.58 -5.95 14.00
C PRO A 199 -12.03 -7.21 14.74
N TYR A 200 -13.34 -7.49 14.78
CA TYR A 200 -13.98 -8.68 15.34
C TYR A 200 -15.04 -9.20 14.38
N ILE A 201 -15.39 -10.47 14.49
CA ILE A 201 -16.36 -11.14 13.59
C ILE A 201 -17.76 -10.48 13.59
N ASP A 202 -18.14 -9.88 14.72
CA ASP A 202 -19.45 -9.22 14.96
C ASP A 202 -19.40 -7.70 14.81
N LYS A 203 -18.28 -7.13 14.35
CA LYS A 203 -18.12 -5.68 14.11
C LYS A 203 -18.07 -5.37 12.62
N GLU A 204 -18.45 -4.16 12.27
CA GLU A 204 -18.32 -3.66 10.90
C GLU A 204 -16.85 -3.65 10.44
N PRO A 205 -16.59 -3.83 9.14
CA PRO A 205 -15.24 -3.75 8.60
C PRO A 205 -14.66 -2.35 8.77
N THR A 206 -13.41 -2.28 9.17
CA THR A 206 -12.68 -1.02 9.31
C THR A 206 -11.86 -0.67 8.08
N MET A 207 -11.53 -1.67 7.27
CA MET A 207 -10.76 -1.51 6.02
C MET A 207 -11.31 -2.43 4.93
N VAL A 208 -11.06 -2.05 3.69
CA VAL A 208 -11.35 -2.83 2.49
C VAL A 208 -10.14 -2.86 1.58
N LEU A 209 -9.81 -4.04 1.09
CA LEU A 209 -8.81 -4.31 0.08
C LEU A 209 -9.52 -4.48 -1.26
N VAL A 210 -9.05 -3.78 -2.28
CA VAL A 210 -9.62 -3.83 -3.63
C VAL A 210 -8.52 -4.14 -4.64
N GLU A 211 -8.75 -5.15 -5.47
CA GLU A 211 -7.95 -5.43 -6.66
C GLU A 211 -8.72 -5.02 -7.91
N GLY A 212 -8.06 -4.31 -8.80
CA GLY A 212 -8.53 -4.02 -10.15
C GLY A 212 -7.56 -4.53 -11.20
N MET A 213 -8.02 -4.61 -12.45
CA MET A 213 -7.21 -5.03 -13.59
C MET A 213 -7.47 -4.14 -14.79
N ARG A 214 -6.41 -3.58 -15.38
CA ARG A 214 -6.52 -2.76 -16.58
C ARG A 214 -7.12 -3.56 -17.74
N GLY A 215 -8.15 -3.01 -18.39
CA GLY A 215 -8.77 -3.58 -19.59
C GLY A 215 -9.43 -4.95 -19.40
N ALA A 216 -9.76 -5.35 -18.17
CA ALA A 216 -10.48 -6.59 -17.89
C ALA A 216 -11.98 -6.46 -18.16
N LYS A 217 -12.66 -7.60 -18.28
CA LYS A 217 -14.13 -7.67 -18.34
C LYS A 217 -14.73 -7.61 -16.94
N PRO A 218 -15.96 -7.07 -16.75
CA PRO A 218 -16.64 -7.05 -15.47
C PRO A 218 -16.76 -8.42 -14.82
N ARG A 219 -16.35 -8.54 -13.60
CA ARG A 219 -16.59 -9.67 -12.68
C ARG A 219 -15.85 -9.41 -11.38
N VAL A 220 -16.54 -9.28 -10.26
CA VAL A 220 -15.95 -9.11 -8.94
C VAL A 220 -16.11 -10.39 -8.13
N THR A 221 -15.07 -10.78 -7.42
CA THR A 221 -15.10 -11.84 -6.40
C THR A 221 -14.97 -11.18 -5.02
N ILE A 222 -15.88 -11.51 -4.10
CA ILE A 222 -15.76 -11.13 -2.70
C ILE A 222 -15.09 -12.29 -1.96
N GLU A 223 -13.93 -12.02 -1.38
CA GLU A 223 -13.18 -13.02 -0.60
C GLU A 223 -13.70 -13.09 0.84
N PRO A 224 -13.52 -14.22 1.53
CA PRO A 224 -13.81 -14.32 2.95
C PRO A 224 -13.13 -13.19 3.72
N PRO A 225 -13.81 -12.58 4.71
CA PRO A 225 -13.24 -11.45 5.43
C PRO A 225 -12.04 -11.87 6.29
N ILE A 226 -11.15 -10.92 6.49
CA ILE A 226 -10.08 -11.03 7.47
C ILE A 226 -10.63 -10.58 8.83
N ILE A 227 -10.51 -11.41 9.85
CA ILE A 227 -10.86 -11.08 11.24
C ILE A 227 -9.55 -10.87 12.00
N MET A 228 -9.38 -9.66 12.57
CA MET A 228 -8.12 -9.29 13.24
C MET A 228 -8.00 -9.94 14.61
N TYR A 229 -9.06 -9.94 15.40
CA TYR A 229 -9.06 -10.38 16.79
C TYR A 229 -10.13 -11.42 17.07
N ALA A 230 -9.80 -12.41 17.89
CA ALA A 230 -10.78 -13.29 18.52
C ALA A 230 -11.62 -12.51 19.56
N LYS A 231 -12.74 -13.10 20.02
CA LYS A 231 -13.62 -12.46 21.01
C LYS A 231 -12.94 -12.11 22.34
N ASP A 232 -11.88 -12.82 22.67
CA ASP A 232 -11.05 -12.59 23.88
C ASP A 232 -9.96 -11.53 23.67
N GLY A 233 -9.90 -10.91 22.50
CA GLY A 233 -8.89 -9.90 22.14
C GLY A 233 -7.57 -10.48 21.60
N THR A 234 -7.45 -11.81 21.49
CA THR A 234 -6.26 -12.44 20.91
C THR A 234 -6.14 -12.10 19.42
N LEU A 235 -4.97 -11.64 18.97
CA LEU A 235 -4.70 -11.36 17.56
C LEU A 235 -4.69 -12.68 16.77
N LEU A 236 -5.61 -12.82 15.81
CA LEU A 236 -5.77 -14.04 15.00
C LEU A 236 -4.79 -14.13 13.84
N GLN A 237 -4.33 -13.00 13.31
CA GLN A 237 -3.32 -12.96 12.26
C GLN A 237 -1.97 -12.55 12.84
N LYS A 238 -1.11 -13.52 13.06
CA LYS A 238 0.34 -13.30 13.12
C LYS A 238 0.85 -13.23 11.68
N ASN A 239 1.57 -12.14 11.39
CA ASN A 239 2.20 -11.85 10.10
C ASN A 239 2.49 -13.10 9.24
N GLY A 240 1.76 -13.21 8.12
CA GLY A 240 2.19 -13.88 6.88
C GLY A 240 2.67 -15.33 6.86
N ASN A 241 2.32 -16.20 7.81
CA ASN A 241 2.69 -17.63 7.72
C ASN A 241 1.69 -18.53 8.47
N ASN A 242 0.53 -18.76 7.88
CA ASN A 242 -0.31 -19.92 8.23
C ASN A 242 -1.18 -20.38 7.06
N SER A 243 -0.57 -20.79 5.96
CA SER A 243 -1.24 -21.53 4.87
C SER A 243 -0.72 -22.97 4.73
N GLU A 244 -0.18 -23.56 5.82
CA GLU A 244 0.11 -25.00 5.85
C GLU A 244 -0.09 -25.54 7.25
N LYS A 245 -1.33 -25.92 7.59
CA LYS A 245 -1.69 -27.03 8.48
C LYS A 245 -3.19 -27.03 8.75
N GLN A 246 -3.97 -27.51 7.80
CA GLN A 246 -5.20 -28.27 8.01
C GLN A 246 -5.45 -29.10 6.74
N ARG A 247 -4.91 -30.30 6.76
CA ARG A 247 -5.42 -31.48 6.08
C ARG A 247 -5.60 -32.57 7.11
#